data_dff8c38597620b086d0973bcbcc78483
#
_entry.id   dff8c38597620b086d0973bcbcc78483
#
_cell.length_a   1.000
_cell.length_b   1.000
_cell.length_c   1.000
_cell.angle_alpha   90.00
_cell.angle_beta   90.00
_cell.angle_gamma   90.00
#
_symmetry.space_group_name_H-M   'P 1'
#
loop_
_entity.id
_entity.type
_entity.pdbx_description
1 polymer ?
#
loop_
_entity_poly.entity_id
_entity_poly.type
_entity_poly.pdbx_seq_one_letter_code
_entity_poly.pdbx_strand_id
1 'polypeptide(L)'
;MMNLLIAAMSSGKSLVNGPIDCIIEDLVQMDKVNRQKEQDWKDEVNTMGDNKKKPVRPEDICIRIVSPDLTRAAYIQRLDDVQKAGDAYLYCKMDEVDMLRKFNDPSQLIRLCWDNSEDGQERVGTKSVTARVKTRFNWNASSTIAVTQKFFSVREPPVARHHHPSRFRSASGGGQL
;
A
#
# COMPACT_ATOMS: atom_id res chain seq x y z
N MET A 1 -4.57 7.41 -8.61
CA MET A 1 -3.86 8.69 -8.44
C MET A 1 -3.08 8.68 -7.14
N MET A 2 -1.83 9.09 -7.14
CA MET A 2 -0.98 9.20 -5.94
C MET A 2 -0.47 10.63 -5.87
N ASN A 3 -0.71 11.31 -4.74
CA ASN A 3 -0.30 12.69 -4.55
C ASN A 3 0.58 12.79 -3.29
N LEU A 4 1.69 13.49 -3.41
CA LEU A 4 2.59 13.79 -2.32
C LEU A 4 2.83 15.30 -2.26
N LEU A 5 2.36 15.94 -1.18
CA LEU A 5 2.60 17.33 -0.90
C LEU A 5 3.81 17.48 0.00
N ILE A 6 4.89 18.07 -0.52
CA ILE A 6 6.13 18.28 0.23
C ILE A 6 6.26 19.78 0.55
N ALA A 7 6.39 20.09 1.84
CA ALA A 7 6.62 21.46 2.26
C ALA A 7 7.32 21.51 3.63
N ALA A 8 7.77 22.70 4.03
CA ALA A 8 8.38 22.91 5.33
C ALA A 8 7.43 22.57 6.49
N MET A 9 7.98 22.33 7.67
CA MET A 9 7.18 22.18 8.87
C MET A 9 6.34 23.45 9.11
N SER A 10 5.13 23.28 9.59
CA SER A 10 4.19 24.39 9.87
C SER A 10 3.80 25.28 8.67
N SER A 11 3.99 24.81 7.44
CA SER A 11 3.65 25.52 6.20
C SER A 11 2.17 25.48 5.82
N GLY A 12 1.28 24.98 6.69
CA GLY A 12 -0.15 24.89 6.40
C GLY A 12 -0.54 23.73 5.47
N LYS A 13 0.26 22.68 5.34
CA LYS A 13 -0.04 21.49 4.51
C LYS A 13 -1.42 20.90 4.77
N SER A 14 -1.88 20.96 6.01
CA SER A 14 -3.20 20.44 6.42
C SER A 14 -4.39 21.18 5.78
N LEU A 15 -4.18 22.38 5.24
CA LEU A 15 -5.24 23.13 4.56
C LEU A 15 -5.81 22.41 3.35
N VAL A 16 -5.03 21.54 2.70
CA VAL A 16 -5.51 20.72 1.57
C VAL A 16 -6.47 19.61 2.02
N ASN A 17 -6.49 19.27 3.31
CA ASN A 17 -7.35 18.21 3.82
C ASN A 17 -8.84 18.57 3.73
N GLY A 18 -9.21 19.82 3.97
CA GLY A 18 -10.59 20.27 3.90
C GLY A 18 -11.25 20.02 2.53
N PRO A 19 -10.70 20.55 1.44
CA PRO A 19 -11.17 20.21 0.09
C PRO A 19 -11.22 18.72 -0.22
N ILE A 20 -10.22 17.95 0.19
CA ILE A 20 -10.19 16.50 0.01
C ILE A 20 -11.36 15.84 0.76
N ASP A 21 -11.57 16.22 2.01
CA ASP A 21 -12.65 15.68 2.85
C ASP A 21 -14.04 15.96 2.22
N CYS A 22 -14.24 17.15 1.65
CA CYS A 22 -15.47 17.45 0.91
C CYS A 22 -15.66 16.55 -0.33
N ILE A 23 -14.58 16.27 -1.08
CA ILE A 23 -14.65 15.45 -2.29
C ILE A 23 -15.00 13.99 -1.96
N ILE A 24 -14.49 13.47 -0.85
CA ILE A 24 -14.69 12.06 -0.48
C ILE A 24 -15.88 11.83 0.47
N GLU A 25 -16.63 12.88 0.83
CA GLU A 25 -17.70 12.81 1.84
C GLU A 25 -18.73 11.72 1.54
N ASP A 26 -19.21 11.65 0.30
CA ASP A 26 -20.19 10.61 -0.09
C ASP A 26 -19.63 9.21 0.10
N LEU A 27 -18.35 8.99 -0.22
CA LEU A 27 -17.69 7.71 0.00
C LEU A 27 -17.55 7.40 1.50
N VAL A 28 -17.27 8.40 2.33
CA VAL A 28 -17.21 8.26 3.80
C VAL A 28 -18.56 7.78 4.35
N GLN A 29 -19.66 8.38 3.89
CA GLN A 29 -21.00 8.00 4.34
C GLN A 29 -21.37 6.59 3.88
N MET A 30 -21.07 6.21 2.64
CA MET A 30 -21.26 4.84 2.14
C MET A 30 -20.44 3.82 2.94
N ASP A 31 -19.19 4.14 3.20
CA ASP A 31 -18.27 3.27 3.97
C ASP A 31 -18.71 3.13 5.43
N LYS A 32 -19.35 4.14 6.02
CA LYS A 32 -19.88 4.09 7.39
C LYS A 32 -20.87 2.94 7.56
N VAL A 33 -21.78 2.77 6.61
CA VAL A 33 -22.76 1.67 6.62
C VAL A 33 -22.05 0.32 6.52
N ASN A 34 -21.07 0.20 5.62
CA ASN A 34 -20.33 -1.05 5.45
C ASN A 34 -19.43 -1.38 6.66
N ARG A 35 -18.88 -0.38 7.32
CA ARG A 35 -18.13 -0.54 8.58
C ARG A 35 -19.01 -1.04 9.70
N GLN A 36 -20.25 -0.55 9.79
CA GLN A 36 -21.21 -1.02 10.78
C GLN A 36 -21.56 -2.50 10.54
N LYS A 37 -21.89 -2.89 9.30
CA LYS A 37 -22.12 -4.30 8.95
C LYS A 37 -20.94 -5.20 9.32
N GLU A 38 -19.71 -4.74 9.06
CA GLU A 38 -18.52 -5.52 9.40
C GLU A 38 -18.33 -5.63 10.92
N GLN A 39 -18.66 -4.57 11.67
CA GLN A 39 -18.58 -4.59 13.12
C GLN A 39 -19.63 -5.54 13.72
N ASP A 40 -20.87 -5.45 13.26
CA ASP A 40 -21.96 -6.33 13.70
C ASP A 40 -21.61 -7.82 13.49
N TRP A 41 -21.04 -8.14 12.32
CA TRP A 41 -20.54 -9.50 12.05
C TRP A 41 -19.41 -9.91 13.02
N LYS A 42 -18.46 -9.02 13.31
CA LYS A 42 -17.38 -9.31 14.26
C LYS A 42 -17.91 -9.55 15.67
N ASP A 43 -18.88 -8.75 16.08
CA ASP A 43 -19.51 -8.88 17.41
C ASP A 43 -20.28 -10.19 17.53
N GLU A 44 -20.99 -10.60 16.47
CA GLU A 44 -21.64 -11.90 16.40
C GLU A 44 -20.63 -13.05 16.49
N VAL A 45 -19.52 -12.99 15.73
CA VAL A 45 -18.45 -14.01 15.79
C VAL A 45 -17.83 -14.10 17.19
N ASN A 46 -17.64 -12.96 17.87
CA ASN A 46 -17.01 -12.90 19.18
C ASN A 46 -17.93 -13.38 20.30
N THR A 47 -19.26 -13.21 20.15
CA THR A 47 -20.26 -13.70 21.13
C THR A 47 -20.53 -15.19 21.01
N MET A 48 -20.17 -15.80 19.89
CA MET A 48 -20.34 -17.24 19.71
C MET A 48 -19.20 -18.01 20.37
N GLY A 49 -19.56 -18.97 21.25
CA GLY A 49 -18.59 -19.90 21.83
C GLY A 49 -17.85 -20.75 20.78
N ASP A 50 -16.66 -21.23 21.13
CA ASP A 50 -15.75 -21.94 20.23
C ASP A 50 -16.33 -23.20 19.56
N ASN A 51 -17.37 -23.80 20.12
CA ASN A 51 -18.01 -25.01 19.63
C ASN A 51 -19.14 -24.77 18.61
N LYS A 52 -19.43 -23.52 18.25
CA LYS A 52 -20.46 -23.18 17.26
C LYS A 52 -19.84 -22.81 15.92
N LYS A 53 -20.54 -23.16 14.83
CA LYS A 53 -20.15 -22.74 13.48
C LYS A 53 -20.24 -21.20 13.40
N LYS A 54 -19.09 -20.55 13.25
CA LYS A 54 -19.01 -19.09 13.14
C LYS A 54 -19.64 -18.60 11.84
N PRO A 55 -20.36 -17.46 11.86
CA PRO A 55 -20.97 -16.90 10.67
C PRO A 55 -19.88 -16.52 9.66
N VAL A 56 -20.19 -16.71 8.39
CA VAL A 56 -19.31 -16.30 7.29
C VAL A 56 -19.37 -14.77 7.17
N ARG A 57 -18.22 -14.16 6.87
CA ARG A 57 -18.18 -12.73 6.62
C ARG A 57 -19.09 -12.35 5.45
N PRO A 58 -19.93 -11.31 5.56
CA PRO A 58 -20.77 -10.85 4.45
C PRO A 58 -19.92 -10.47 3.23
N GLU A 59 -20.34 -10.91 2.05
CA GLU A 59 -19.62 -10.66 0.79
C GLU A 59 -19.90 -9.26 0.22
N ASP A 60 -20.94 -8.59 0.68
CA ASP A 60 -21.37 -7.26 0.23
C ASP A 60 -20.68 -6.09 0.95
N ILE A 61 -19.70 -6.38 1.81
CA ILE A 61 -18.94 -5.36 2.51
C ILE A 61 -17.95 -4.72 1.54
N CYS A 62 -18.17 -3.44 1.24
CA CYS A 62 -17.30 -2.65 0.38
C CYS A 62 -16.85 -1.38 1.10
N ILE A 63 -15.63 -1.38 1.65
CA ILE A 63 -15.02 -0.23 2.31
C ILE A 63 -13.91 0.31 1.42
N ARG A 64 -14.06 1.54 0.94
CA ARG A 64 -13.16 2.19 -0.03
C ARG A 64 -12.10 3.05 0.62
N ILE A 65 -12.44 3.71 1.73
CA ILE A 65 -11.52 4.60 2.44
C ILE A 65 -10.84 3.79 3.54
N VAL A 66 -9.53 3.66 3.45
CA VAL A 66 -8.76 2.81 4.36
C VAL A 66 -7.80 3.61 5.24
N SER A 67 -7.49 3.08 6.41
CA SER A 67 -6.49 3.64 7.31
C SER A 67 -5.07 3.36 6.78
N PRO A 68 -4.11 4.28 7.00
CA PRO A 68 -2.70 4.02 6.71
C PRO A 68 -2.08 2.92 7.59
N ASP A 69 -2.78 2.50 8.65
CA ASP A 69 -2.37 1.41 9.54
C ASP A 69 -2.75 0.01 9.05
N LEU A 70 -3.21 -0.10 7.82
CA LEU A 70 -3.70 -1.34 7.26
C LEU A 70 -2.57 -2.37 7.12
N THR A 71 -2.79 -3.58 7.59
CA THR A 71 -1.85 -4.69 7.31
C THR A 71 -1.96 -5.12 5.84
N ARG A 72 -0.89 -5.74 5.28
CA ARG A 72 -0.93 -6.25 3.92
C ARG A 72 -2.12 -7.21 3.68
N ALA A 73 -2.43 -8.09 4.62
CA ALA A 73 -3.55 -9.01 4.49
C ALA A 73 -4.90 -8.29 4.41
N ALA A 74 -5.10 -7.28 5.27
CA ALA A 74 -6.30 -6.46 5.24
C ALA A 74 -6.38 -5.61 3.96
N TYR A 75 -5.24 -5.11 3.47
CA TYR A 75 -5.16 -4.38 2.21
C TYR A 75 -5.63 -5.24 1.01
N ILE A 76 -5.11 -6.47 0.89
CA ILE A 76 -5.53 -7.39 -0.18
C ILE A 76 -7.02 -7.73 -0.06
N GLN A 77 -7.51 -7.97 1.17
CA GLN A 77 -8.94 -8.20 1.39
C GLN A 77 -9.80 -7.00 0.96
N ARG A 78 -9.40 -5.77 1.31
CA ARG A 78 -10.13 -4.55 0.91
C ARG A 78 -10.13 -4.35 -0.61
N LEU A 79 -9.01 -4.64 -1.28
CA LEU A 79 -8.94 -4.59 -2.75
C LEU A 79 -9.86 -5.64 -3.39
N ASP A 80 -9.90 -6.85 -2.85
CA ASP A 80 -10.79 -7.92 -3.32
C ASP A 80 -12.27 -7.52 -3.14
N ASP A 81 -12.62 -6.99 -1.96
CA ASP A 81 -13.97 -6.52 -1.67
C ASP A 81 -14.44 -5.44 -2.66
N VAL A 82 -13.64 -4.41 -2.89
CA VAL A 82 -14.03 -3.30 -3.77
C VAL A 82 -14.07 -3.70 -5.25
N GLN A 83 -13.23 -4.63 -5.68
CA GLN A 83 -13.26 -5.15 -7.05
C GLN A 83 -14.46 -6.05 -7.30
N LYS A 84 -14.85 -6.88 -6.35
CA LYS A 84 -16.08 -7.66 -6.41
C LYS A 84 -17.33 -6.78 -6.43
N ALA A 85 -17.30 -5.65 -5.72
CA ALA A 85 -18.41 -4.71 -5.66
C ALA A 85 -18.57 -3.79 -6.89
N GLY A 86 -17.71 -3.87 -7.89
CA GLY A 86 -17.83 -3.06 -9.11
C GLY A 86 -16.54 -2.42 -9.59
N ASP A 87 -15.42 -3.07 -9.36
CA ASP A 87 -14.11 -2.67 -9.88
C ASP A 87 -13.64 -1.29 -9.39
N ALA A 88 -13.91 -0.97 -8.14
CA ALA A 88 -13.59 0.30 -7.51
C ALA A 88 -12.13 0.42 -7.07
N TYR A 89 -11.77 1.59 -6.53
CA TYR A 89 -10.44 1.90 -6.01
C TYR A 89 -10.49 2.04 -4.49
N LEU A 90 -9.40 1.66 -3.83
CA LEU A 90 -9.15 2.08 -2.45
C LEU A 90 -8.57 3.49 -2.43
N TYR A 91 -8.86 4.20 -1.36
CA TYR A 91 -8.30 5.51 -1.09
C TYR A 91 -7.77 5.60 0.34
N CYS A 92 -6.61 6.25 0.51
CA CYS A 92 -6.02 6.53 1.81
C CYS A 92 -5.55 7.99 1.89
N LYS A 93 -5.94 8.67 2.96
CA LYS A 93 -5.38 9.97 3.32
C LYS A 93 -4.36 9.79 4.42
N MET A 94 -3.16 10.33 4.26
CA MET A 94 -2.03 10.18 5.18
C MET A 94 -1.47 11.55 5.54
N ASP A 95 -1.20 11.77 6.81
CA ASP A 95 -0.55 13.00 7.27
C ASP A 95 0.95 13.02 6.95
N GLU A 96 1.58 11.85 6.92
CA GLU A 96 3.00 11.69 6.56
C GLU A 96 3.20 10.47 5.63
N VAL A 97 4.07 10.63 4.63
CA VAL A 97 4.34 9.57 3.66
C VAL A 97 4.99 8.33 4.27
N ASP A 98 5.69 8.48 5.38
CA ASP A 98 6.35 7.35 6.06
C ASP A 98 5.37 6.38 6.72
N MET A 99 4.09 6.73 6.85
CA MET A 99 3.04 5.80 7.25
C MET A 99 2.95 4.60 6.28
N LEU A 100 3.32 4.77 5.00
CA LEU A 100 3.43 3.67 4.05
C LEU A 100 4.47 2.60 4.45
N ARG A 101 5.39 2.90 5.37
CA ARG A 101 6.37 1.92 5.88
C ARG A 101 5.75 0.75 6.62
N LYS A 102 4.50 0.86 7.04
CA LYS A 102 3.74 -0.24 7.65
C LYS A 102 3.42 -1.36 6.64
N PHE A 103 3.45 -1.05 5.36
CA PHE A 103 3.49 -2.07 4.32
C PHE A 103 4.91 -2.65 4.23
N ASN A 104 5.03 -3.96 4.10
CA ASN A 104 6.32 -4.66 4.15
C ASN A 104 7.35 -4.11 3.13
N ASP A 105 6.90 -3.69 1.96
CA ASP A 105 7.72 -3.03 0.95
C ASP A 105 6.93 -1.86 0.33
N PRO A 106 7.10 -0.64 0.89
CA PRO A 106 6.41 0.52 0.37
C PRO A 106 6.84 0.89 -1.06
N SER A 107 8.08 0.59 -1.46
CA SER A 107 8.57 0.85 -2.81
C SER A 107 7.88 -0.05 -3.83
N GLN A 108 7.69 -1.32 -3.49
CA GLN A 108 6.93 -2.26 -4.30
C GLN A 108 5.47 -1.82 -4.40
N LEU A 109 4.84 -1.45 -3.28
CA LEU A 109 3.47 -0.97 -3.27
C LEU A 109 3.28 0.22 -4.21
N ILE A 110 4.15 1.23 -4.14
CA ILE A 110 4.08 2.41 -4.99
C ILE A 110 4.17 2.03 -6.48
N ARG A 111 5.10 1.14 -6.85
CA ARG A 111 5.24 0.67 -8.24
C ARG A 111 3.99 -0.08 -8.72
N LEU A 112 3.50 -1.02 -7.92
CA LEU A 112 2.29 -1.77 -8.24
C LEU A 112 1.07 -0.86 -8.43
N CYS A 113 0.93 0.15 -7.57
CA CYS A 113 -0.14 1.14 -7.66
C CYS A 113 0.00 2.03 -8.91
N TRP A 114 1.23 2.40 -9.26
CA TRP A 114 1.51 3.21 -10.46
C TRP A 114 1.09 2.48 -11.73
N ASP A 115 1.45 1.22 -11.84
CA ASP A 115 1.21 0.40 -13.02
C ASP A 115 -0.19 -0.25 -13.03
N ASN A 116 -1.00 -0.08 -11.98
CA ASN A 116 -2.22 -0.87 -11.73
C ASN A 116 -1.99 -2.37 -11.89
N SER A 117 -0.80 -2.83 -11.49
CA SER A 117 -0.37 -4.20 -11.61
C SER A 117 -1.15 -5.13 -10.67
N GLU A 118 -1.09 -6.41 -10.95
CA GLU A 118 -1.67 -7.40 -10.05
C GLU A 118 -0.79 -7.61 -8.82
N ASP A 119 -1.42 -7.71 -7.67
CA ASP A 119 -0.82 -8.14 -6.41
C ASP A 119 -1.64 -9.31 -5.87
N GLY A 120 -1.05 -10.09 -5.00
CA GLY A 120 -1.75 -11.24 -4.46
C GLY A 120 -1.17 -11.73 -3.16
N GLN A 121 -2.00 -12.48 -2.47
CA GLN A 121 -1.61 -13.25 -1.32
C GLN A 121 -2.11 -14.66 -1.47
N GLU A 122 -1.21 -15.62 -1.45
CA GLU A 122 -1.53 -17.03 -1.40
C GLU A 122 -1.21 -17.58 -0.01
N ARG A 123 -2.22 -18.09 0.66
CA ARG A 123 -2.06 -18.70 1.99
C ARG A 123 -2.82 -20.01 2.05
N VAL A 124 -2.18 -21.04 2.53
CA VAL A 124 -2.73 -22.41 2.64
C VAL A 124 -3.61 -22.59 3.89
N GLY A 125 -3.87 -21.58 4.68
CA GLY A 125 -4.64 -21.66 5.93
C GLY A 125 -6.14 -21.41 5.74
N THR A 126 -6.97 -22.13 6.45
CA THR A 126 -8.47 -22.02 6.40
C THR A 126 -9.02 -20.65 6.84
N LYS A 127 -8.20 -19.80 7.47
CA LYS A 127 -8.59 -18.48 7.98
C LYS A 127 -7.99 -17.30 7.17
N SER A 128 -7.38 -17.57 6.04
CA SER A 128 -6.70 -16.55 5.26
C SER A 128 -7.27 -16.41 3.86
N VAL A 129 -7.36 -15.18 3.41
CA VAL A 129 -7.81 -14.86 2.07
C VAL A 129 -6.69 -15.18 1.09
N THR A 130 -7.00 -16.01 0.10
CA THR A 130 -6.19 -16.17 -1.10
C THR A 130 -6.87 -15.35 -2.17
N ALA A 131 -6.26 -14.25 -2.57
CA ALA A 131 -6.81 -13.37 -3.60
C ALA A 131 -5.70 -12.85 -4.52
N ARG A 132 -6.03 -12.72 -5.79
CA ARG A 132 -5.28 -11.93 -6.77
C ARG A 132 -6.12 -10.71 -7.12
N VAL A 133 -5.55 -9.55 -6.96
CA VAL A 133 -6.24 -8.27 -7.06
C VAL A 133 -5.43 -7.28 -7.89
N LYS A 134 -6.09 -6.40 -8.63
CA LYS A 134 -5.43 -5.25 -9.23
C LYS A 134 -5.15 -4.21 -8.14
N THR A 135 -3.96 -3.63 -8.16
CA THR A 135 -3.51 -2.67 -7.15
C THR A 135 -4.11 -1.28 -7.39
N ARG A 136 -5.42 -1.20 -7.33
CA ARG A 136 -6.17 0.04 -7.51
C ARG A 136 -6.23 0.82 -6.19
N PHE A 137 -5.14 1.48 -5.89
CA PHE A 137 -4.97 2.22 -4.65
C PHE A 137 -4.54 3.65 -4.91
N ASN A 138 -5.39 4.58 -4.51
CA ASN A 138 -5.16 6.01 -4.57
C ASN A 138 -4.81 6.53 -3.19
N TRP A 139 -3.92 7.50 -3.10
CA TRP A 139 -3.61 8.12 -1.83
C TRP A 139 -3.15 9.56 -1.96
N ASN A 140 -3.40 10.33 -0.91
CA ASN A 140 -2.81 11.63 -0.68
C ASN A 140 -1.98 11.58 0.60
N ALA A 141 -0.75 12.06 0.53
CA ALA A 141 0.13 12.20 1.68
C ALA A 141 0.73 13.59 1.74
N SER A 142 0.93 14.09 2.94
CA SER A 142 1.78 15.24 3.20
C SER A 142 3.13 14.76 3.69
N SER A 143 4.19 15.57 3.52
CA SER A 143 5.49 15.26 4.10
C SER A 143 6.36 16.50 4.24
N THR A 144 7.37 16.41 5.09
CA THR A 144 8.48 17.36 5.09
C THR A 144 9.59 16.89 4.15
N ILE A 145 10.47 17.81 3.74
CA ILE A 145 11.61 17.48 2.87
C ILE A 145 12.47 16.38 3.51
N ALA A 146 12.78 16.52 4.81
CA ALA A 146 13.63 15.57 5.52
C ALA A 146 12.99 14.16 5.60
N VAL A 147 11.69 14.06 5.91
CA VAL A 147 10.97 12.78 5.95
C VAL A 147 10.91 12.16 4.57
N THR A 148 10.60 12.95 3.53
CA THR A 148 10.56 12.48 2.15
C THR A 148 11.91 11.93 1.70
N GLN A 149 12.99 12.67 1.94
CA GLN A 149 14.35 12.20 1.62
C GLN A 149 14.67 10.90 2.33
N LYS A 150 14.39 10.80 3.64
CA LYS A 150 14.58 9.58 4.41
C LYS A 150 13.71 8.43 3.90
N PHE A 151 12.49 8.71 3.47
CA PHE A 151 11.58 7.68 2.96
C PHE A 151 12.09 7.09 1.65
N PHE A 152 12.50 7.91 0.69
CA PHE A 152 12.95 7.47 -0.63
C PHE A 152 14.45 7.12 -0.68
N SER A 153 15.29 7.57 0.26
CA SER A 153 16.73 7.24 0.30
C SER A 153 17.02 5.82 0.82
N VAL A 154 16.05 5.15 1.37
CA VAL A 154 16.22 3.80 1.92
C VAL A 154 16.14 2.77 0.81
N ARG A 155 17.35 2.37 0.33
CA ARG A 155 17.66 1.17 -0.45
C ARG A 155 17.56 1.29 -1.97
N GLU A 156 18.49 2.00 -2.56
CA GLU A 156 19.14 1.32 -3.66
C GLU A 156 20.18 0.36 -3.05
N PRO A 157 20.14 -0.95 -3.35
CA PRO A 157 21.27 -1.81 -3.05
C PRO A 157 22.51 -1.18 -3.71
N PRO A 158 23.69 -1.19 -3.06
CA PRO A 158 24.87 -0.64 -3.66
C PRO A 158 25.03 -1.29 -5.04
N VAL A 159 24.95 -0.48 -6.09
CA VAL A 159 25.27 -0.93 -7.45
C VAL A 159 26.67 -1.48 -7.34
N ALA A 160 26.81 -2.81 -7.44
CA ALA A 160 28.09 -3.46 -7.49
C ALA A 160 28.84 -2.81 -8.67
N ARG A 161 29.74 -1.90 -8.35
CA ARG A 161 30.63 -1.34 -9.36
C ARG A 161 31.45 -2.52 -9.85
N HIS A 162 31.06 -3.06 -10.98
CA HIS A 162 31.90 -3.98 -11.72
C HIS A 162 33.16 -3.21 -12.08
N HIS A 163 34.16 -3.29 -11.20
CA HIS A 163 35.53 -2.99 -11.55
C HIS A 163 35.93 -4.02 -12.61
N HIS A 164 35.81 -3.65 -13.85
CA HIS A 164 36.51 -4.33 -14.92
C HIS A 164 37.99 -4.05 -14.73
N PRO A 165 38.83 -4.99 -14.35
CA PRO A 165 40.26 -4.82 -14.42
C PRO A 165 40.63 -4.96 -15.90
N SER A 166 40.76 -3.83 -16.60
CA SER A 166 41.42 -3.78 -17.89
C SER A 166 42.89 -4.15 -17.71
N ARG A 167 43.21 -5.45 -17.75
CA ARG A 167 44.57 -5.94 -17.95
C ARG A 167 44.93 -5.75 -19.41
N PHE A 168 45.40 -4.56 -19.76
CA PHE A 168 46.25 -4.39 -20.90
C PHE A 168 47.61 -5.05 -20.56
N ARG A 169 47.85 -6.26 -21.05
CA ARG A 169 49.21 -6.79 -21.18
C ARG A 169 49.81 -6.23 -22.47
N SER A 170 50.72 -5.29 -22.31
CA SER A 170 51.65 -4.93 -23.37
C SER A 170 52.60 -6.11 -23.60
N ALA A 171 52.48 -6.76 -24.74
CA ALA A 171 53.47 -7.71 -25.21
C ALA A 171 54.60 -6.89 -25.83
N SER A 172 55.70 -6.71 -25.10
CA SER A 172 56.96 -6.27 -25.66
C SER A 172 57.63 -7.45 -26.37
N GLY A 173 57.59 -7.42 -27.67
CA GLY A 173 58.41 -8.31 -28.51
C GLY A 173 59.85 -7.92 -28.44
N GLY A 174 60.66 -8.79 -27.85
CA GLY A 174 62.11 -8.75 -28.03
C GLY A 174 62.49 -9.67 -29.13
N GLY A 175 62.92 -9.16 -30.25
CA GLY A 175 63.65 -9.94 -31.27
C GLY A 175 65.10 -10.04 -30.95
N GLN A 176 65.66 -11.21 -31.20
CA GLN A 176 67.11 -11.33 -31.48
C GLN A 176 67.31 -12.55 -32.37
N LEU A 177 68.00 -12.27 -33.53
CA LEU A 177 68.84 -13.09 -34.40
C LEU A 177 68.17 -14.23 -35.19
#